data_20450e7d7d6311fe5f41e9e9c25e4bea
#
_entry.id   20450e7d7d6311fe5f41e9e9c25e4bea
#
_cell.length_a   1.000
_cell.length_b   1.000
_cell.length_c   1.000
_cell.angle_alpha   90.00
_cell.angle_beta   90.00
_cell.angle_gamma   90.00
#
_symmetry.space_group_name_H-M   'P 1'
#
loop_
_entity.id
_entity.type
_entity.pdbx_description
1 polymer ?
#
loop_
_entity_poly.entity_id
_entity_poly.type
_entity_poly.pdbx_seq_one_letter_code
_entity_poly.pdbx_strand_id
1 'polypeptide(L)'
;MARLAGLSPRRRVLAALVALIAVAVAAFGGVRLSHSANNPVTAYPTASRPSYVLLIPGYGGSTTALDQLAARIRATGRTATVVRLPGNGTGDLVVQAQTLNGYVNQAFQAGSGPVTVIGYSAGGVVAWLWDVSYGGAAKARRIITLGSPLHGTQLAALGAAFVPGECPVACQQLVPGSSLLGMLQRSPAADRPPWLSMWTTSDQVVQPPDSARLTGAVNVPLQSVCPGAVIQHGQLPTDPLVTGIVLRSLGKKPLEPPGKGQCQSLEALGSR
;
A
#
# COMPACT_ATOMS: atom_id res chain seq x y z
N MET A 1 62.45 -1.44 3.72
CA MET A 1 62.43 -2.50 4.78
C MET A 1 62.81 -1.85 6.09
N ALA A 2 61.89 -1.48 6.95
CA ALA A 2 62.15 -0.82 8.23
C ALA A 2 62.62 -1.87 9.24
N ARG A 3 63.74 -1.57 9.90
CA ARG A 3 64.45 -2.49 10.84
C ARG A 3 63.64 -2.68 12.14
N LEU A 4 63.01 -3.84 12.28
CA LEU A 4 62.32 -4.28 13.50
C LEU A 4 63.29 -4.87 14.55
N ALA A 5 64.61 -4.68 14.38
CA ALA A 5 65.66 -5.37 15.16
C ALA A 5 65.85 -4.82 16.59
N GLY A 6 65.27 -3.70 16.99
CA GLY A 6 65.45 -3.05 18.29
C GLY A 6 64.33 -3.16 19.30
N LEU A 7 63.24 -3.88 19.00
CA LEU A 7 62.06 -3.97 19.88
C LEU A 7 62.12 -5.20 20.80
N SER A 8 61.72 -5.04 22.06
CA SER A 8 61.59 -6.14 23.00
C SER A 8 60.60 -7.20 22.49
N PRO A 9 60.71 -8.50 22.90
CA PRO A 9 59.84 -9.57 22.41
C PRO A 9 58.37 -9.25 22.53
N ARG A 10 57.94 -8.58 23.62
CA ARG A 10 56.54 -8.17 23.83
C ARG A 10 56.08 -7.11 22.83
N ARG A 11 56.94 -6.16 22.46
CA ARG A 11 56.61 -5.11 21.47
C ARG A 11 56.55 -5.67 20.04
N ARG A 12 57.36 -6.72 19.73
CA ARG A 12 57.28 -7.42 18.44
C ARG A 12 55.94 -8.18 18.29
N VAL A 13 55.48 -8.86 19.34
CA VAL A 13 54.17 -9.54 19.34
C VAL A 13 53.02 -8.54 19.18
N LEU A 14 53.09 -7.39 19.89
CA LEU A 14 52.08 -6.35 19.78
C LEU A 14 52.01 -5.74 18.36
N ALA A 15 53.18 -5.46 17.76
CA ALA A 15 53.27 -4.94 16.40
C ALA A 15 52.74 -5.95 15.35
N ALA A 16 53.00 -7.24 15.54
CA ALA A 16 52.45 -8.29 14.67
C ALA A 16 50.92 -8.42 14.80
N LEU A 17 50.40 -8.32 16.03
CA LEU A 17 48.93 -8.34 16.28
C LEU A 17 48.23 -7.13 15.65
N VAL A 18 48.79 -5.93 15.79
CA VAL A 18 48.23 -4.72 15.19
C VAL A 18 48.25 -4.81 13.65
N ALA A 19 49.34 -5.33 13.07
CA ALA A 19 49.44 -5.55 11.62
C ALA A 19 48.39 -6.56 11.12
N LEU A 20 48.18 -7.66 11.86
CA LEU A 20 47.15 -8.66 11.54
C LEU A 20 45.72 -8.10 11.63
N ILE A 21 45.44 -7.29 12.64
CA ILE A 21 44.15 -6.63 12.77
C ILE A 21 43.93 -5.63 11.63
N ALA A 22 44.93 -4.84 11.24
CA ALA A 22 44.85 -3.91 10.14
C ALA A 22 44.58 -4.60 8.79
N VAL A 23 45.22 -5.76 8.54
CA VAL A 23 44.97 -6.59 7.35
C VAL A 23 43.56 -7.19 7.37
N ALA A 24 43.07 -7.65 8.54
CA ALA A 24 41.71 -8.18 8.68
C ALA A 24 40.67 -7.10 8.45
N VAL A 25 40.87 -5.88 8.99
CA VAL A 25 39.96 -4.73 8.78
C VAL A 25 39.96 -4.30 7.32
N ALA A 26 41.10 -4.27 6.64
CA ALA A 26 41.19 -3.95 5.22
C ALA A 26 40.52 -5.02 4.34
N ALA A 27 40.70 -6.30 4.66
CA ALA A 27 40.04 -7.39 3.96
C ALA A 27 38.51 -7.40 4.18
N PHE A 28 38.04 -7.17 5.41
CA PHE A 28 36.60 -7.08 5.73
C PHE A 28 35.95 -5.80 5.18
N GLY A 29 36.68 -4.67 5.20
CA GLY A 29 36.20 -3.41 4.61
C GLY A 29 36.13 -3.49 3.09
N GLY A 30 37.11 -4.11 2.44
CA GLY A 30 37.11 -4.34 0.99
C GLY A 30 35.97 -5.24 0.51
N VAL A 31 35.67 -6.32 1.27
CA VAL A 31 34.53 -7.21 0.98
C VAL A 31 33.19 -6.49 1.12
N ARG A 32 33.02 -5.62 2.13
CA ARG A 32 31.77 -4.84 2.27
C ARG A 32 31.59 -3.77 1.17
N LEU A 33 32.66 -3.12 0.74
CA LEU A 33 32.62 -2.15 -0.35
C LEU A 33 32.37 -2.81 -1.72
N SER A 34 32.87 -4.01 -1.93
CA SER A 34 32.64 -4.76 -3.18
C SER A 34 31.23 -5.33 -3.28
N HIS A 35 30.52 -5.56 -2.15
CA HIS A 35 29.13 -6.02 -2.15
C HIS A 35 28.11 -4.88 -2.26
N SER A 36 28.52 -3.61 -2.06
CA SER A 36 27.64 -2.44 -2.22
C SER A 36 27.60 -1.87 -3.64
N ALA A 37 28.49 -2.31 -4.55
CA ALA A 37 28.64 -1.66 -5.84
C ALA A 37 27.95 -2.34 -7.02
N ASN A 38 27.31 -3.49 -6.86
CA ASN A 38 26.71 -4.22 -7.98
C ASN A 38 25.39 -4.95 -7.65
N ASN A 39 24.47 -4.30 -6.93
CA ASN A 39 23.08 -4.56 -7.21
C ASN A 39 22.66 -3.51 -8.25
N PRO A 40 22.57 -3.84 -9.54
CA PRO A 40 21.80 -3.01 -10.43
C PRO A 40 20.40 -3.00 -9.84
N VAL A 41 19.89 -1.83 -9.46
CA VAL A 41 18.47 -1.60 -9.46
C VAL A 41 18.05 -2.02 -10.86
N THR A 42 17.58 -3.25 -11.00
CA THR A 42 17.06 -3.75 -12.27
C THR A 42 15.90 -2.82 -12.58
N ALA A 43 16.16 -1.85 -13.46
CA ALA A 43 15.13 -1.07 -14.09
C ALA A 43 14.18 -2.11 -14.69
N TYR A 44 13.00 -2.26 -14.06
CA TYR A 44 11.99 -3.17 -14.56
C TYR A 44 11.71 -2.78 -16.02
N PRO A 45 11.80 -3.73 -16.96
CA PRO A 45 11.54 -3.42 -18.36
C PRO A 45 10.13 -2.85 -18.47
N THR A 46 10.02 -1.60 -18.89
CA THR A 46 8.79 -0.81 -18.87
C THR A 46 7.80 -1.18 -19.97
N ALA A 47 8.01 -2.30 -20.69
CA ALA A 47 7.30 -2.51 -21.93
C ALA A 47 6.69 -3.85 -22.07
N SER A 48 5.82 -4.42 -21.62
CA SER A 48 4.98 -5.56 -22.10
C SER A 48 4.49 -6.58 -21.06
N ARG A 49 4.76 -6.39 -19.77
CA ARG A 49 4.19 -7.32 -18.79
C ARG A 49 2.74 -6.96 -18.49
N PRO A 50 1.84 -7.97 -18.35
CA PRO A 50 0.46 -7.73 -17.97
C PRO A 50 0.39 -6.89 -16.70
N SER A 51 -0.46 -5.88 -16.69
CA SER A 51 -0.70 -5.05 -15.51
C SER A 51 -1.79 -5.69 -14.68
N TYR A 52 -1.42 -6.26 -13.55
CA TYR A 52 -2.38 -6.85 -12.61
C TYR A 52 -2.91 -5.81 -11.63
N VAL A 53 -4.23 -5.84 -11.45
CA VAL A 53 -4.96 -5.01 -10.48
C VAL A 53 -5.65 -5.94 -9.48
N LEU A 54 -5.31 -5.79 -8.20
CA LEU A 54 -5.92 -6.54 -7.11
C LEU A 54 -6.86 -5.61 -6.33
N LEU A 55 -8.11 -6.02 -6.19
CA LEU A 55 -9.14 -5.25 -5.49
C LEU A 55 -9.47 -5.93 -4.16
N ILE A 56 -9.40 -5.19 -3.06
CA ILE A 56 -9.59 -5.71 -1.72
C ILE A 56 -10.92 -5.20 -1.18
N PRO A 57 -11.86 -6.09 -0.80
CA PRO A 57 -13.14 -5.69 -0.26
C PRO A 57 -13.02 -5.05 1.13
N GLY A 58 -14.09 -4.37 1.54
CA GLY A 58 -14.23 -3.79 2.85
C GLY A 58 -14.63 -4.82 3.92
N TYR A 59 -14.94 -4.30 5.10
CA TYR A 59 -15.50 -5.07 6.21
C TYR A 59 -16.75 -5.86 5.76
N GLY A 60 -16.83 -7.10 6.15
CA GLY A 60 -17.90 -8.00 5.71
C GLY A 60 -17.59 -8.74 4.40
N GLY A 61 -16.46 -8.46 3.73
CA GLY A 61 -15.93 -9.26 2.62
C GLY A 61 -16.76 -9.27 1.33
N SER A 62 -17.83 -8.46 1.21
CA SER A 62 -18.67 -8.40 0.01
C SER A 62 -17.86 -7.95 -1.21
N THR A 63 -17.96 -8.70 -2.30
CA THR A 63 -17.21 -8.42 -3.53
C THR A 63 -18.04 -7.83 -4.65
N THR A 64 -19.38 -7.84 -4.54
CA THR A 64 -20.32 -7.51 -5.64
C THR A 64 -20.01 -6.17 -6.32
N ALA A 65 -19.83 -5.10 -5.55
CA ALA A 65 -19.50 -3.79 -6.10
C ALA A 65 -18.11 -3.73 -6.71
N LEU A 66 -17.13 -4.41 -6.10
CA LEU A 66 -15.77 -4.50 -6.63
C LEU A 66 -15.66 -5.40 -7.87
N ASP A 67 -16.51 -6.41 -8.01
CA ASP A 67 -16.57 -7.24 -9.22
C ASP A 67 -17.03 -6.39 -10.43
N GLN A 68 -17.90 -5.41 -10.22
CA GLN A 68 -18.29 -4.43 -11.25
C GLN A 68 -17.10 -3.52 -11.62
N LEU A 69 -16.39 -2.96 -10.63
CA LEU A 69 -15.20 -2.15 -10.89
C LEU A 69 -14.11 -2.97 -11.58
N ALA A 70 -13.91 -4.23 -11.16
CA ALA A 70 -12.96 -5.15 -11.80
C ALA A 70 -13.34 -5.43 -13.26
N ALA A 71 -14.63 -5.56 -13.59
CA ALA A 71 -15.11 -5.72 -14.96
C ALA A 71 -14.77 -4.49 -15.81
N ARG A 72 -14.98 -3.28 -15.29
CA ARG A 72 -14.58 -2.02 -15.96
C ARG A 72 -13.07 -1.95 -16.21
N ILE A 73 -12.27 -2.37 -15.23
CA ILE A 73 -10.82 -2.40 -15.38
C ILE A 73 -10.40 -3.42 -16.43
N ARG A 74 -11.01 -4.62 -16.44
CA ARG A 74 -10.74 -5.66 -17.45
C ARG A 74 -11.09 -5.21 -18.87
N ALA A 75 -12.16 -4.42 -19.03
CA ALA A 75 -12.52 -3.85 -20.33
C ALA A 75 -11.43 -2.93 -20.92
N THR A 76 -10.48 -2.44 -20.10
CA THR A 76 -9.31 -1.68 -20.59
C THR A 76 -8.11 -2.56 -20.96
N GLY A 77 -8.27 -3.88 -21.05
CA GLY A 77 -7.19 -4.83 -21.39
C GLY A 77 -6.26 -5.19 -20.23
N ARG A 78 -6.64 -4.89 -19.00
CA ARG A 78 -5.87 -5.24 -17.79
C ARG A 78 -6.41 -6.50 -17.14
N THR A 79 -5.56 -7.24 -16.43
CA THR A 79 -6.02 -8.29 -15.51
C THR A 79 -6.46 -7.66 -14.20
N ALA A 80 -7.69 -7.94 -13.76
CA ALA A 80 -8.22 -7.45 -12.50
C ALA A 80 -8.88 -8.58 -11.72
N THR A 81 -8.49 -8.76 -10.46
CA THR A 81 -8.96 -9.83 -9.58
C THR A 81 -9.41 -9.24 -8.26
N VAL A 82 -10.61 -9.61 -7.81
CA VAL A 82 -11.09 -9.28 -6.48
C VAL A 82 -10.58 -10.34 -5.50
N VAL A 83 -9.87 -9.89 -4.47
CA VAL A 83 -9.31 -10.74 -3.41
C VAL A 83 -10.46 -11.33 -2.60
N ARG A 84 -10.45 -12.63 -2.41
CA ARG A 84 -11.37 -13.32 -1.50
C ARG A 84 -10.74 -13.35 -0.11
N LEU A 85 -11.33 -12.63 0.83
CA LEU A 85 -10.85 -12.59 2.20
C LEU A 85 -11.25 -13.87 2.95
N PRO A 86 -10.46 -14.31 3.94
CA PRO A 86 -10.82 -15.48 4.75
C PRO A 86 -12.07 -15.21 5.58
N GLY A 87 -12.88 -16.26 5.75
CA GLY A 87 -14.15 -16.16 6.47
C GLY A 87 -15.10 -15.18 5.78
N ASN A 88 -15.69 -14.31 6.57
CA ASN A 88 -16.60 -13.24 6.12
C ASN A 88 -15.91 -11.85 6.06
N GLY A 89 -14.58 -11.77 6.11
CA GLY A 89 -13.84 -10.50 6.05
C GLY A 89 -13.97 -9.63 7.32
N THR A 90 -14.42 -10.20 8.44
CA THR A 90 -14.48 -9.50 9.75
C THR A 90 -13.38 -9.93 10.72
N GLY A 91 -12.55 -10.91 10.31
CA GLY A 91 -11.41 -11.39 11.08
C GLY A 91 -10.23 -10.42 11.06
N ASP A 92 -9.11 -10.88 11.61
CA ASP A 92 -7.87 -10.09 11.76
C ASP A 92 -7.38 -9.52 10.43
N LEU A 93 -7.20 -8.19 10.38
CA LEU A 93 -6.70 -7.48 9.20
C LEU A 93 -5.26 -7.88 8.84
N VAL A 94 -4.47 -8.38 9.80
CA VAL A 94 -3.12 -8.92 9.53
C VAL A 94 -3.21 -10.19 8.69
N VAL A 95 -4.14 -11.09 9.01
CA VAL A 95 -4.41 -12.31 8.24
C VAL A 95 -4.94 -11.97 6.84
N GLN A 96 -5.76 -10.92 6.74
CA GLN A 96 -6.25 -10.42 5.44
C GLN A 96 -5.10 -9.84 4.60
N ALA A 97 -4.15 -9.13 5.19
CA ALA A 97 -2.96 -8.64 4.50
C ALA A 97 -2.04 -9.79 4.03
N GLN A 98 -1.93 -10.86 4.82
CA GLN A 98 -1.23 -12.09 4.41
C GLN A 98 -1.91 -12.73 3.20
N THR A 99 -3.24 -12.77 3.19
CA THR A 99 -4.03 -13.26 2.05
C THR A 99 -3.74 -12.43 0.80
N LEU A 100 -3.76 -11.09 0.90
CA LEU A 100 -3.38 -10.21 -0.21
C LEU A 100 -1.98 -10.52 -0.73
N ASN A 101 -1.01 -10.75 0.17
CA ASN A 101 0.36 -11.10 -0.23
C ASN A 101 0.41 -12.40 -1.04
N GLY A 102 -0.44 -13.38 -0.73
CA GLY A 102 -0.62 -14.59 -1.54
C GLY A 102 -1.04 -14.29 -2.99
N TYR A 103 -2.05 -13.42 -3.18
CA TYR A 103 -2.49 -12.97 -4.51
C TYR A 103 -1.40 -12.20 -5.27
N VAL A 104 -0.64 -11.35 -4.58
CA VAL A 104 0.49 -10.64 -5.18
C VAL A 104 1.55 -11.62 -5.66
N ASN A 105 1.92 -12.60 -4.85
CA ASN A 105 2.89 -13.63 -5.23
C ASN A 105 2.41 -14.45 -6.44
N GLN A 106 1.13 -14.81 -6.50
CA GLN A 106 0.54 -15.49 -7.66
C GLN A 106 0.61 -14.62 -8.92
N ALA A 107 0.34 -13.30 -8.82
CA ALA A 107 0.47 -12.40 -9.94
C ALA A 107 1.92 -12.35 -10.47
N PHE A 108 2.92 -12.28 -9.58
CA PHE A 108 4.32 -12.34 -9.97
C PHE A 108 4.70 -13.68 -10.62
N GLN A 109 4.24 -14.81 -10.08
CA GLN A 109 4.44 -16.13 -10.69
C GLN A 109 3.82 -16.21 -12.08
N ALA A 110 2.70 -15.53 -12.31
CA ALA A 110 2.06 -15.40 -13.63
C ALA A 110 2.76 -14.38 -14.56
N GLY A 111 3.93 -13.87 -14.20
CA GLY A 111 4.73 -12.96 -15.02
C GLY A 111 4.34 -11.49 -14.92
N SER A 112 3.53 -11.08 -13.92
CA SER A 112 3.23 -9.67 -13.68
C SER A 112 4.50 -8.88 -13.38
N GLY A 113 4.52 -7.61 -13.80
CA GLY A 113 5.32 -6.57 -13.17
C GLY A 113 4.69 -6.11 -11.84
N PRO A 114 5.13 -4.99 -11.27
CA PRO A 114 4.53 -4.43 -10.06
C PRO A 114 3.03 -4.26 -10.21
N VAL A 115 2.27 -4.76 -9.20
CA VAL A 115 0.81 -4.77 -9.21
C VAL A 115 0.23 -3.40 -8.84
N THR A 116 -1.01 -3.13 -9.26
CA THR A 116 -1.81 -2.06 -8.65
C THR A 116 -2.74 -2.67 -7.61
N VAL A 117 -2.79 -2.08 -6.43
CA VAL A 117 -3.68 -2.51 -5.34
C VAL A 117 -4.77 -1.47 -5.15
N ILE A 118 -6.03 -1.89 -5.14
CA ILE A 118 -7.19 -1.02 -4.88
C ILE A 118 -7.89 -1.54 -3.62
N GLY A 119 -7.87 -0.77 -2.54
CA GLY A 119 -8.55 -1.11 -1.29
C GLY A 119 -9.83 -0.30 -1.10
N TYR A 120 -10.96 -0.97 -0.91
CA TYR A 120 -12.22 -0.33 -0.57
C TYR A 120 -12.49 -0.42 0.93
N SER A 121 -12.84 0.71 1.57
CA SER A 121 -13.18 0.73 3.00
C SER A 121 -12.06 0.08 3.84
N ALA A 122 -12.36 -0.87 4.72
CA ALA A 122 -11.36 -1.63 5.48
C ALA A 122 -10.26 -2.25 4.62
N GLY A 123 -10.57 -2.59 3.35
CA GLY A 123 -9.59 -3.11 2.39
C GLY A 123 -8.42 -2.17 2.11
N GLY A 124 -8.59 -0.85 2.31
CA GLY A 124 -7.47 0.09 2.22
C GLY A 124 -6.52 0.01 3.42
N VAL A 125 -7.02 -0.32 4.61
CA VAL A 125 -6.18 -0.60 5.78
C VAL A 125 -5.43 -1.91 5.58
N VAL A 126 -6.08 -2.92 4.98
CA VAL A 126 -5.42 -4.18 4.57
C VAL A 126 -4.30 -3.91 3.56
N ALA A 127 -4.53 -3.03 2.58
CA ALA A 127 -3.51 -2.63 1.62
C ALA A 127 -2.32 -1.93 2.30
N TRP A 128 -2.56 -1.08 3.30
CA TRP A 128 -1.52 -0.43 4.07
C TRP A 128 -0.72 -1.40 4.93
N LEU A 129 -1.40 -2.32 5.62
CA LEU A 129 -0.75 -3.40 6.36
C LEU A 129 0.14 -4.25 5.44
N TRP A 130 -0.35 -4.60 4.25
CA TRP A 130 0.42 -5.35 3.28
C TRP A 130 1.65 -4.56 2.80
N ASP A 131 1.50 -3.27 2.52
CA ASP A 131 2.61 -2.41 2.12
C ASP A 131 3.74 -2.44 3.17
N VAL A 132 3.39 -2.17 4.42
CA VAL A 132 4.35 -2.10 5.54
C VAL A 132 4.95 -3.47 5.86
N SER A 133 4.14 -4.53 5.86
CA SER A 133 4.57 -5.86 6.36
C SER A 133 5.24 -6.72 5.29
N TYR A 134 4.96 -6.47 4.01
CA TYR A 134 5.41 -7.32 2.90
C TYR A 134 6.21 -6.58 1.84
N GLY A 135 6.62 -5.35 2.11
CA GLY A 135 7.48 -4.56 1.21
C GLY A 135 6.74 -4.11 -0.06
N GLY A 136 5.57 -3.51 0.11
CA GLY A 136 4.73 -3.02 -0.98
C GLY A 136 5.43 -2.04 -1.89
N ALA A 137 6.35 -1.20 -1.37
CA ALA A 137 7.14 -0.25 -2.15
C ALA A 137 7.88 -0.91 -3.34
N ALA A 138 8.37 -2.15 -3.17
CA ALA A 138 9.05 -2.91 -4.23
C ALA A 138 8.09 -3.70 -5.12
N LYS A 139 6.86 -3.94 -4.67
CA LYS A 139 5.89 -4.84 -5.30
C LYS A 139 4.70 -4.13 -5.93
N ALA A 140 4.33 -2.95 -5.43
CA ALA A 140 3.22 -2.19 -5.97
C ALA A 140 3.69 -1.09 -6.92
N ARG A 141 3.03 -1.01 -8.06
CA ARG A 141 3.12 0.15 -8.95
C ARG A 141 2.48 1.37 -8.32
N ARG A 142 1.36 1.17 -7.64
CA ARG A 142 0.59 2.16 -6.86
C ARG A 142 -0.45 1.49 -6.00
N ILE A 143 -0.90 2.20 -4.99
CA ILE A 143 -2.05 1.83 -4.17
C ILE A 143 -3.13 2.91 -4.34
N ILE A 144 -4.39 2.48 -4.43
CA ILE A 144 -5.55 3.35 -4.51
C ILE A 144 -6.51 2.94 -3.40
N THR A 145 -6.99 3.89 -2.60
CA THR A 145 -7.96 3.61 -1.54
C THR A 145 -9.25 4.40 -1.75
N LEU A 146 -10.38 3.71 -1.53
CA LEU A 146 -11.73 4.24 -1.73
C LEU A 146 -12.44 4.26 -0.37
N GLY A 147 -12.60 5.44 0.24
CA GLY A 147 -13.29 5.62 1.51
C GLY A 147 -12.72 4.77 2.64
N SER A 148 -11.39 4.71 2.78
CA SER A 148 -10.75 3.82 3.74
C SER A 148 -10.50 4.50 5.07
N PRO A 149 -10.83 3.87 6.22
CA PRO A 149 -10.63 4.44 7.56
C PRO A 149 -9.15 4.31 7.99
N LEU A 150 -8.26 5.07 7.34
CA LEU A 150 -6.82 5.00 7.60
C LEU A 150 -6.43 5.54 8.98
N HIS A 151 -7.31 6.34 9.60
CA HIS A 151 -7.20 6.78 10.99
C HIS A 151 -8.28 6.18 11.89
N GLY A 152 -8.99 5.15 11.40
CA GLY A 152 -10.12 4.53 12.08
C GLY A 152 -11.47 5.19 11.77
N THR A 153 -12.53 4.70 12.39
CA THR A 153 -13.88 5.26 12.26
C THR A 153 -14.63 5.23 13.56
N GLN A 154 -15.43 6.29 13.82
CA GLN A 154 -16.30 6.37 14.98
C GLN A 154 -17.30 5.22 15.06
N LEU A 155 -17.76 4.70 13.91
CA LEU A 155 -18.64 3.53 13.88
C LEU A 155 -18.01 2.31 14.54
N ALA A 156 -16.72 2.06 14.29
CA ALA A 156 -15.99 0.98 14.96
C ALA A 156 -15.82 1.25 16.45
N ALA A 157 -15.56 2.50 16.85
CA ALA A 157 -15.46 2.89 18.25
C ALA A 157 -16.79 2.67 19.00
N LEU A 158 -17.91 3.03 18.40
CA LEU A 158 -19.26 2.79 18.96
C LEU A 158 -19.54 1.28 19.06
N GLY A 159 -19.23 0.50 18.01
CA GLY A 159 -19.35 -0.96 18.04
C GLY A 159 -18.56 -1.59 19.20
N ALA A 160 -17.30 -1.22 19.34
CA ALA A 160 -16.44 -1.73 20.40
C ALA A 160 -16.91 -1.32 21.81
N ALA A 161 -17.46 -0.12 21.96
CA ALA A 161 -17.89 0.41 23.26
C ALA A 161 -19.26 -0.13 23.72
N PHE A 162 -20.24 -0.22 22.79
CA PHE A 162 -21.62 -0.49 23.16
C PHE A 162 -22.09 -1.92 22.83
N VAL A 163 -21.47 -2.57 21.86
CA VAL A 163 -21.81 -3.94 21.46
C VAL A 163 -20.54 -4.77 21.23
N PRO A 164 -19.69 -4.92 22.26
CA PRO A 164 -18.36 -5.55 22.12
C PRO A 164 -18.44 -7.00 21.61
N GLY A 165 -19.50 -7.73 21.90
CA GLY A 165 -19.75 -9.08 21.38
C GLY A 165 -20.00 -9.12 19.87
N GLU A 166 -20.43 -8.02 19.27
CA GLU A 166 -20.70 -7.87 17.85
C GLU A 166 -19.58 -7.10 17.11
N CYS A 167 -18.48 -6.77 17.82
CA CYS A 167 -17.31 -6.09 17.24
C CYS A 167 -16.13 -7.06 17.15
N PRO A 168 -16.05 -7.88 16.08
CA PRO A 168 -14.97 -8.82 15.86
C PRO A 168 -13.63 -8.11 15.64
N VAL A 169 -12.56 -8.88 15.48
CA VAL A 169 -11.17 -8.37 15.49
C VAL A 169 -10.97 -7.22 14.51
N ALA A 170 -11.44 -7.32 13.28
CA ALA A 170 -11.30 -6.21 12.32
C ALA A 170 -12.01 -4.93 12.79
N CYS A 171 -13.18 -5.03 13.41
CA CYS A 171 -13.88 -3.89 14.00
C CYS A 171 -13.01 -3.22 15.07
N GLN A 172 -12.47 -3.98 16.02
CA GLN A 172 -11.59 -3.48 17.08
C GLN A 172 -10.32 -2.82 16.51
N GLN A 173 -9.75 -3.40 15.46
CA GLN A 173 -8.56 -2.87 14.78
C GLN A 173 -8.83 -1.56 14.03
N LEU A 174 -10.08 -1.28 13.65
CA LEU A 174 -10.52 -0.06 12.99
C LEU A 174 -10.97 1.05 13.95
N VAL A 175 -10.92 0.82 15.27
CA VAL A 175 -11.14 1.86 16.28
C VAL A 175 -10.04 2.92 16.17
N PRO A 176 -10.37 4.23 16.15
CA PRO A 176 -9.38 5.30 16.19
C PRO A 176 -8.38 5.12 17.34
N GLY A 177 -7.09 5.21 17.04
CA GLY A 177 -6.03 5.01 18.04
C GLY A 177 -5.75 3.56 18.41
N SER A 178 -6.35 2.56 17.76
CA SER A 178 -5.99 1.16 17.96
C SER A 178 -4.48 0.93 17.74
N SER A 179 -3.92 -0.10 18.39
CA SER A 179 -2.50 -0.43 18.27
C SER A 179 -2.07 -0.64 16.83
N LEU A 180 -2.93 -1.26 16.01
CA LEU A 180 -2.69 -1.52 14.61
C LEU A 180 -2.60 -0.22 13.80
N LEU A 181 -3.57 0.68 13.93
CA LEU A 181 -3.54 1.97 13.25
C LEU A 181 -2.38 2.84 13.73
N GLY A 182 -2.09 2.84 15.04
CA GLY A 182 -0.93 3.54 15.60
C GLY A 182 0.41 3.04 15.04
N MET A 183 0.55 1.73 14.82
CA MET A 183 1.73 1.15 14.16
C MET A 183 1.83 1.62 12.69
N LEU A 184 0.74 1.57 11.94
CA LEU A 184 0.70 2.02 10.55
C LEU A 184 1.02 3.51 10.39
N GLN A 185 0.48 4.36 11.26
CA GLN A 185 0.72 5.82 11.23
C GLN A 185 2.17 6.19 11.51
N ARG A 186 2.92 5.37 12.25
CA ARG A 186 4.36 5.56 12.49
C ARG A 186 5.24 5.06 11.34
N SER A 187 4.70 4.36 10.34
CA SER A 187 5.48 3.90 9.18
C SER A 187 5.90 5.07 8.29
N PRO A 188 7.17 5.11 7.83
CA PRO A 188 7.68 6.23 7.02
C PRO A 188 6.90 6.39 5.71
N ALA A 189 6.49 7.62 5.40
CA ALA A 189 5.78 7.91 4.15
C ALA A 189 6.69 7.80 2.91
N ALA A 190 7.99 8.03 3.08
CA ALA A 190 8.99 7.96 2.01
C ALA A 190 9.18 6.55 1.42
N ASP A 191 8.87 5.53 2.21
CA ASP A 191 9.05 4.13 1.81
C ASP A 191 7.80 3.52 1.16
N ARG A 192 6.78 4.34 0.88
CA ARG A 192 5.51 3.86 0.29
C ARG A 192 5.52 3.95 -1.24
N PRO A 193 4.79 3.04 -1.92
CA PRO A 193 4.52 3.22 -3.35
C PRO A 193 3.65 4.46 -3.59
N PRO A 194 3.60 4.99 -4.83
CA PRO A 194 2.67 6.07 -5.15
C PRO A 194 1.25 5.72 -4.69
N TRP A 195 0.62 6.62 -3.93
CA TRP A 195 -0.67 6.37 -3.29
C TRP A 195 -1.70 7.43 -3.66
N LEU A 196 -2.90 6.99 -4.02
CA LEU A 196 -4.08 7.82 -4.20
C LEU A 196 -5.13 7.43 -3.17
N SER A 197 -5.50 8.36 -2.30
CA SER A 197 -6.60 8.17 -1.37
C SER A 197 -7.80 9.03 -1.78
N MET A 198 -8.93 8.40 -2.04
CA MET A 198 -10.17 9.06 -2.41
C MET A 198 -11.26 8.79 -1.36
N TRP A 199 -12.06 9.80 -1.07
CA TRP A 199 -13.22 9.67 -0.19
C TRP A 199 -14.32 10.66 -0.57
N THR A 200 -15.52 10.40 -0.11
CA THR A 200 -16.63 11.34 -0.19
C THR A 200 -16.82 12.07 1.12
N THR A 201 -17.11 13.36 1.08
CA THR A 201 -17.46 14.13 2.29
C THR A 201 -18.85 13.78 2.83
N SER A 202 -19.65 13.02 2.05
CA SER A 202 -20.95 12.47 2.45
C SER A 202 -20.85 11.04 2.97
N ASP A 203 -19.66 10.58 3.34
CA ASP A 203 -19.47 9.25 3.92
C ASP A 203 -20.14 9.14 5.30
N GLN A 204 -20.98 8.13 5.48
CA GLN A 204 -21.71 7.88 6.73
C GLN A 204 -21.15 6.68 7.51
N VAL A 205 -20.21 5.94 6.91
CA VAL A 205 -19.60 4.75 7.50
C VAL A 205 -18.22 5.08 8.05
N VAL A 206 -17.39 5.74 7.26
CA VAL A 206 -16.07 6.22 7.70
C VAL A 206 -16.24 7.66 8.22
N GLN A 207 -16.27 7.78 9.54
CA GLN A 207 -16.45 9.05 10.23
C GLN A 207 -15.27 9.32 11.18
N PRO A 208 -14.68 10.53 11.12
CA PRO A 208 -14.92 11.56 10.11
C PRO A 208 -14.45 11.13 8.71
N PRO A 209 -15.04 11.65 7.61
CA PRO A 209 -14.69 11.22 6.24
C PRO A 209 -13.21 11.42 5.88
N ASP A 210 -12.57 12.45 6.39
CA ASP A 210 -11.14 12.73 6.19
C ASP A 210 -10.21 11.80 6.98
N SER A 211 -10.77 10.85 7.75
CA SER A 211 -10.03 9.67 8.25
C SER A 211 -9.37 8.89 7.10
N ALA A 212 -9.85 9.05 5.86
CA ALA A 212 -9.26 8.49 4.66
C ALA A 212 -7.99 9.23 4.19
N ARG A 213 -7.67 10.40 4.72
CA ARG A 213 -6.47 11.17 4.35
C ARG A 213 -5.20 10.40 4.73
N LEU A 214 -4.21 10.39 3.85
CA LEU A 214 -2.92 9.75 4.12
C LEU A 214 -1.78 10.73 3.83
N THR A 215 -0.89 10.92 4.79
CA THR A 215 0.31 11.76 4.62
C THR A 215 1.20 11.17 3.52
N GLY A 216 1.68 12.01 2.59
CA GLY A 216 2.51 11.58 1.46
C GLY A 216 1.73 11.00 0.26
N ALA A 217 0.41 10.88 0.36
CA ALA A 217 -0.45 10.43 -0.74
C ALA A 217 -1.06 11.61 -1.52
N VAL A 218 -1.52 11.33 -2.74
CA VAL A 218 -2.46 12.19 -3.46
C VAL A 218 -3.82 12.00 -2.82
N ASN A 219 -4.33 13.01 -2.12
CA ASN A 219 -5.56 12.99 -1.34
C ASN A 219 -6.66 13.71 -2.12
N VAL A 220 -7.76 13.01 -2.40
CA VAL A 220 -8.85 13.50 -3.27
C VAL A 220 -10.20 13.33 -2.57
N PRO A 221 -10.69 14.34 -1.84
CA PRO A 221 -12.10 14.40 -1.53
C PRO A 221 -12.89 14.59 -2.84
N LEU A 222 -13.84 13.72 -3.13
CA LEU A 222 -14.57 13.71 -4.42
C LEU A 222 -15.24 15.04 -4.74
N GLN A 223 -15.73 15.74 -3.72
CA GLN A 223 -16.35 17.05 -3.85
C GLN A 223 -15.36 18.17 -4.23
N SER A 224 -14.04 17.91 -4.11
CA SER A 224 -13.03 18.83 -4.66
C SER A 224 -12.96 18.77 -6.19
N VAL A 225 -13.38 17.65 -6.78
CA VAL A 225 -13.44 17.42 -8.23
C VAL A 225 -14.82 17.77 -8.79
N CYS A 226 -15.86 17.27 -8.13
CA CYS A 226 -17.27 17.50 -8.47
C CYS A 226 -18.02 18.08 -7.26
N PRO A 227 -18.10 19.41 -7.09
CA PRO A 227 -18.65 20.03 -5.87
C PRO A 227 -20.09 19.63 -5.53
N GLY A 228 -20.90 19.29 -6.54
CA GLY A 228 -22.28 18.84 -6.35
C GLY A 228 -22.46 17.33 -6.18
N ALA A 229 -21.38 16.54 -6.15
CA ALA A 229 -21.48 15.09 -6.06
C ALA A 229 -22.03 14.65 -4.68
N VAL A 230 -23.07 13.84 -4.68
CA VAL A 230 -23.65 13.20 -3.49
C VAL A 230 -23.40 11.69 -3.63
N ILE A 231 -22.27 11.24 -3.16
CA ILE A 231 -21.84 9.85 -3.26
C ILE A 231 -21.73 9.29 -1.84
N GLN A 232 -22.45 8.21 -1.57
CA GLN A 232 -22.39 7.53 -0.27
C GLN A 232 -21.28 6.49 -0.25
N HIS A 233 -20.88 6.04 0.94
CA HIS A 233 -19.83 5.04 1.13
C HIS A 233 -20.01 3.80 0.25
N GLY A 234 -21.20 3.19 0.27
CA GLY A 234 -21.48 1.97 -0.50
C GLY A 234 -21.44 2.14 -2.02
N GLN A 235 -21.53 3.38 -2.51
CA GLN A 235 -21.51 3.69 -3.94
C GLN A 235 -20.07 3.85 -4.48
N LEU A 236 -19.09 4.08 -3.62
CA LEU A 236 -17.70 4.38 -4.04
C LEU A 236 -17.14 3.42 -5.09
N PRO A 237 -17.32 2.08 -5.01
CA PRO A 237 -16.74 1.18 -6.01
C PRO A 237 -17.46 1.21 -7.37
N THR A 238 -18.70 1.71 -7.44
CA THR A 238 -19.53 1.66 -8.66
C THR A 238 -19.84 3.02 -9.24
N ASP A 239 -19.53 4.09 -8.52
CA ASP A 239 -19.78 5.46 -8.95
C ASP A 239 -18.96 5.82 -10.19
N PRO A 240 -19.55 6.45 -11.22
CA PRO A 240 -18.85 6.82 -12.45
C PRO A 240 -17.65 7.75 -12.23
N LEU A 241 -17.77 8.76 -11.34
CA LEU A 241 -16.66 9.65 -11.04
C LEU A 241 -15.47 8.88 -10.44
N VAL A 242 -15.75 8.04 -9.44
CA VAL A 242 -14.73 7.19 -8.79
C VAL A 242 -14.11 6.23 -9.79
N THR A 243 -14.92 5.54 -10.59
CA THR A 243 -14.47 4.64 -11.65
C THR A 243 -13.58 5.38 -12.66
N GLY A 244 -13.97 6.56 -13.11
CA GLY A 244 -13.18 7.38 -14.03
C GLY A 244 -11.84 7.81 -13.45
N ILE A 245 -11.80 8.23 -12.16
CA ILE A 245 -10.54 8.55 -11.48
C ILE A 245 -9.66 7.30 -11.36
N VAL A 246 -10.22 6.15 -10.99
CA VAL A 246 -9.49 4.86 -10.94
C VAL A 246 -8.90 4.55 -12.31
N LEU A 247 -9.68 4.51 -13.37
CA LEU A 247 -9.23 4.17 -14.73
C LEU A 247 -8.12 5.11 -15.22
N ARG A 248 -8.26 6.42 -15.00
CA ARG A 248 -7.21 7.41 -15.29
C ARG A 248 -5.93 7.09 -14.52
N SER A 249 -6.07 6.74 -13.23
CA SER A 249 -4.96 6.46 -12.33
C SER A 249 -4.23 5.14 -12.64
N LEU A 250 -4.81 4.25 -13.43
CA LEU A 250 -4.14 3.03 -13.91
C LEU A 250 -3.18 3.28 -15.08
N GLY A 251 -3.11 4.49 -15.59
CA GLY A 251 -2.18 4.90 -16.66
C GLY A 251 -0.71 4.89 -16.23
N LYS A 252 0.17 5.23 -17.18
CA LYS A 252 1.64 5.27 -16.93
C LYS A 252 2.10 6.55 -16.22
N LYS A 253 1.30 7.62 -16.26
CA LYS A 253 1.64 8.92 -15.68
C LYS A 253 1.71 8.88 -14.15
N PRO A 254 2.48 9.76 -13.51
CA PRO A 254 2.41 9.97 -12.08
C PRO A 254 0.99 10.21 -11.60
N LEU A 255 0.73 9.92 -10.33
CA LEU A 255 -0.55 10.24 -9.69
C LEU A 255 -0.65 11.75 -9.49
N GLU A 256 -1.72 12.34 -10.00
CA GLU A 256 -2.03 13.75 -9.83
C GLU A 256 -3.50 13.90 -9.42
N PRO A 257 -3.82 14.82 -8.51
CA PRO A 257 -5.20 15.07 -8.14
C PRO A 257 -5.97 15.64 -9.35
N PRO A 258 -7.15 15.10 -9.67
CA PRO A 258 -7.99 15.70 -10.70
C PRO A 258 -8.54 17.05 -10.22
N GLY A 259 -8.63 18.00 -11.14
CA GLY A 259 -9.21 19.32 -10.87
C GLY A 259 -10.71 19.37 -11.13
N LYS A 260 -11.37 20.47 -10.67
CA LYS A 260 -12.82 20.72 -10.83
C LYS A 260 -13.29 20.66 -12.29
N GLY A 261 -12.49 21.12 -13.25
CA GLY A 261 -12.83 21.10 -14.68
C GLY A 261 -12.87 19.70 -15.29
N GLN A 262 -12.53 18.65 -14.57
CA GLN A 262 -12.46 17.27 -15.06
C GLN A 262 -13.66 16.41 -14.62
N CYS A 263 -14.61 16.96 -13.86
CA CYS A 263 -15.77 16.25 -13.35
C CYS A 263 -16.49 15.46 -14.45
N GLN A 264 -17.05 16.13 -15.45
CA GLN A 264 -17.83 15.52 -16.53
C GLN A 264 -17.01 14.52 -17.35
N SER A 265 -15.75 14.83 -17.64
CA SER A 265 -14.90 13.93 -18.42
C SER A 265 -14.56 12.64 -17.67
N LEU A 266 -14.42 12.71 -16.34
CA LEU A 266 -14.17 11.55 -15.49
C LEU A 266 -15.43 10.70 -15.33
N GLU A 267 -16.61 11.32 -15.12
CA GLU A 267 -17.88 10.61 -15.10
C GLU A 267 -18.14 9.90 -16.43
N ALA A 268 -17.91 10.59 -17.56
CA ALA A 268 -18.06 10.00 -18.89
C ALA A 268 -17.08 8.82 -19.12
N LEU A 269 -15.85 8.91 -18.58
CA LEU A 269 -14.88 7.82 -18.63
C LEU A 269 -15.32 6.61 -17.79
N GLY A 270 -15.88 6.85 -16.63
CA GLY A 270 -16.32 5.79 -15.72
C GLY A 270 -17.66 5.18 -16.07
N SER A 271 -18.46 5.81 -16.92
CA SER A 271 -19.77 5.30 -17.38
C SER A 271 -19.69 4.36 -18.59
N ARG A 272 -18.54 4.31 -19.29
CA ARG A 272 -18.32 3.49 -20.51
C ARG A 272 -18.12 1.96 -20.20
#